data_d5c8b40edcec0ebcee63f5e9bacd9a3e
#
_entry.id   d5c8b40edcec0ebcee63f5e9bacd9a3e
#
_cell.length_a   1.000
_cell.length_b   1.000
_cell.length_c   1.000
_cell.angle_alpha   90.00
_cell.angle_beta   90.00
_cell.angle_gamma   90.00
#
_symmetry.space_group_name_H-M   'P 1'
#
loop_
_entity.id
_entity.type
_entity.pdbx_description
1 polymer ?
#
loop_
_entity_poly.entity_id
_entity_poly.type
_entity_poly.pdbx_seq_one_letter_code
_entity_poly.pdbx_strand_id
1 'polypeptide(L)'
;MGAGGLPALAPGVLARTMLGYYDTDLVTLFFPLLMTLAPASWAMRYMLLPRMVLRRLALGAGQLSLRRLFRRQGPVPPLAAALTREEHLGNPLRWQWVVLLGCSGVVSWWTQEWHSVFPYLIRYNVGLLAFMSLVMAPRGRRALLLLGSLAYALPTLAGPAGLVFSLLLLTAGTRPGYRLRRLFCRPWVLVLLWLGVIGLALQGDILTTIANQANAYLKHAGDAKSTGEGAMLVYPSVAQSIIEVQDLSLSGLLPYFHPWMEAAVVGLLGFVLVVARRPGALFLLPLAALALLSTKLGGRMVMFGAPVVAVGLTLPLFWLWQRLLRAGLRGSVAGLLTSGVVLALLVAPFVDMIPAMSQGPMINRRHADALTRVRTMTPEDSMLWLWWDWGYAAHHFARRPTIADGAEHAGPSLYLPAAVFATDNPRFARQLIRYTAQHGNEPGKVFEDMDGQEAQALMDTLRSPETPLIAAQGRVFLVVSFEMLRLGFWISNFGSWNFVTRSGEGGALSIVPQALAYKLDSGEVRLEGSTSAIYPASISVFEETGVSRRDYVQEWFAAHPKATREEQDAFLAGRRNINFLFNRVTGEKLAMDARLYNSLMVQLLLGDAHNPRFSPYFKLVYDNVFARIYEVL
;
A
#
# COMPACT_ATOMS: atom_id res chain seq x y z
N MET A 1 -21.35 -12.83 -14.17
CA MET A 1 -21.35 -12.64 -12.70
C MET A 1 -20.07 -13.15 -12.03
N GLY A 2 -19.51 -14.31 -12.39
CA GLY A 2 -18.31 -14.88 -11.74
C GLY A 2 -17.04 -14.04 -11.82
N ALA A 3 -16.82 -13.27 -12.90
CA ALA A 3 -15.60 -12.47 -13.07
C ALA A 3 -15.48 -11.28 -12.09
N GLY A 4 -16.60 -10.81 -11.53
CA GLY A 4 -16.58 -9.71 -10.56
C GLY A 4 -16.33 -10.15 -9.13
N GLY A 5 -16.71 -11.39 -8.77
CA GLY A 5 -16.51 -11.92 -7.42
C GLY A 5 -15.08 -12.41 -7.15
N LEU A 6 -14.40 -12.99 -8.17
CA LEU A 6 -13.05 -13.51 -8.04
C LEU A 6 -12.03 -12.44 -7.58
N PRO A 7 -12.00 -11.21 -8.15
CA PRO A 7 -11.07 -10.19 -7.69
C PRO A 7 -11.33 -9.76 -6.25
N ALA A 8 -12.61 -9.65 -5.86
CA ALA A 8 -12.98 -9.16 -4.54
C ALA A 8 -12.52 -10.07 -3.39
N LEU A 9 -12.35 -11.36 -3.67
CA LEU A 9 -11.91 -12.36 -2.68
C LEU A 9 -10.41 -12.70 -2.78
N ALA A 10 -9.67 -12.07 -3.70
CA ALA A 10 -8.22 -12.30 -3.78
C ALA A 10 -7.51 -11.75 -2.52
N PRO A 11 -6.52 -12.48 -1.97
CA PRO A 11 -5.84 -12.09 -0.74
C PRO A 11 -5.27 -10.67 -0.77
N GLY A 12 -4.68 -10.27 -1.89
CA GLY A 12 -4.14 -8.92 -2.07
C GLY A 12 -5.19 -7.81 -2.06
N VAL A 13 -6.45 -8.11 -2.48
CA VAL A 13 -7.58 -7.17 -2.41
C VAL A 13 -8.17 -7.17 -1.02
N LEU A 14 -8.42 -8.36 -0.45
CA LEU A 14 -9.03 -8.49 0.87
C LEU A 14 -8.18 -7.83 1.95
N ALA A 15 -6.87 -8.07 1.95
CA ALA A 15 -5.96 -7.46 2.92
C ALA A 15 -6.02 -5.93 2.93
N ARG A 16 -6.45 -5.32 1.81
CA ARG A 16 -6.48 -3.87 1.63
C ARG A 16 -7.87 -3.24 1.70
N THR A 17 -8.92 -4.06 1.60
CA THR A 17 -10.30 -3.57 1.50
C THR A 17 -11.22 -4.12 2.59
N MET A 18 -10.66 -4.81 3.59
CA MET A 18 -11.44 -5.33 4.71
C MET A 18 -12.10 -4.21 5.51
N LEU A 19 -13.28 -4.53 6.04
CA LEU A 19 -13.97 -3.63 6.96
C LEU A 19 -13.08 -3.33 8.19
N GLY A 20 -12.85 -2.06 8.46
CA GLY A 20 -11.94 -1.60 9.52
C GLY A 20 -10.52 -1.26 9.05
N TYR A 21 -10.17 -1.53 7.79
CA TYR A 21 -8.95 -1.04 7.18
C TYR A 21 -9.22 0.32 6.52
N TYR A 22 -8.77 1.38 7.17
CA TYR A 22 -9.02 2.77 6.75
C TYR A 22 -7.96 3.25 5.75
N ASP A 23 -7.86 2.57 4.60
CA ASP A 23 -6.99 3.03 3.52
C ASP A 23 -7.80 3.35 2.25
N THR A 24 -7.23 4.15 1.38
CA THR A 24 -7.79 4.52 0.07
C THR A 24 -7.70 3.40 -0.97
N ASP A 25 -7.16 2.23 -0.62
CA ASP A 25 -6.89 1.14 -1.56
C ASP A 25 -8.14 0.59 -2.25
N LEU A 26 -9.29 0.56 -1.56
CA LEU A 26 -10.56 0.21 -2.21
C LEU A 26 -10.90 1.18 -3.35
N VAL A 27 -10.73 2.47 -3.12
CA VAL A 27 -10.94 3.53 -4.11
C VAL A 27 -9.96 3.38 -5.26
N THR A 28 -8.69 3.12 -4.94
CA THR A 28 -7.59 2.93 -5.89
C THR A 28 -7.78 1.74 -6.83
N LEU A 29 -8.51 0.70 -6.42
CA LEU A 29 -8.85 -0.43 -7.27
C LEU A 29 -10.19 -0.25 -7.99
N PHE A 30 -11.23 0.22 -7.29
CA PHE A 30 -12.59 0.33 -7.81
C PHE A 30 -12.69 1.33 -8.97
N PHE A 31 -12.18 2.55 -8.78
CA PHE A 31 -12.29 3.59 -9.80
C PHE A 31 -11.53 3.30 -11.09
N PRO A 32 -10.29 2.77 -11.10
CA PRO A 32 -9.65 2.30 -12.32
C PRO A 32 -10.48 1.29 -13.12
N LEU A 33 -11.10 0.33 -12.44
CA LEU A 33 -11.99 -0.62 -13.12
C LEU A 33 -13.24 0.06 -13.69
N LEU A 34 -13.84 0.98 -12.93
CA LEU A 34 -15.00 1.74 -13.39
C LEU A 34 -14.67 2.64 -14.58
N MET A 35 -13.54 3.35 -14.54
CA MET A 35 -13.05 4.20 -15.63
C MET A 35 -12.79 3.42 -16.92
N THR A 36 -12.37 2.15 -16.81
CA THR A 36 -12.05 1.30 -17.96
C THR A 36 -13.27 0.58 -18.54
N LEU A 37 -14.33 0.39 -17.75
CA LEU A 37 -15.46 -0.48 -18.11
C LEU A 37 -16.19 -0.01 -19.37
N ALA A 38 -16.51 1.28 -19.47
CA ALA A 38 -17.24 1.85 -20.62
C ALA A 38 -16.40 1.84 -21.91
N PRO A 39 -15.16 2.38 -21.92
CA PRO A 39 -14.33 2.35 -23.12
C PRO A 39 -13.96 0.92 -23.55
N ALA A 40 -13.69 0.01 -22.61
CA ALA A 40 -13.43 -1.40 -22.90
C ALA A 40 -14.63 -2.09 -23.53
N SER A 41 -15.84 -1.89 -22.98
CA SER A 41 -17.08 -2.47 -23.50
C SER A 41 -17.41 -1.95 -24.90
N TRP A 42 -17.22 -0.65 -25.12
CA TRP A 42 -17.40 -0.03 -26.44
C TRP A 42 -16.38 -0.56 -27.46
N ALA A 43 -15.10 -0.69 -27.05
CA ALA A 43 -14.06 -1.27 -27.89
C ALA A 43 -14.35 -2.73 -28.26
N MET A 44 -14.81 -3.54 -27.31
CA MET A 44 -15.21 -4.94 -27.58
C MET A 44 -16.35 -5.05 -28.59
N ARG A 45 -17.24 -4.06 -28.63
CA ARG A 45 -18.39 -4.04 -29.55
C ARG A 45 -18.00 -3.65 -30.97
N TYR A 46 -17.12 -2.66 -31.13
CA TYR A 46 -16.92 -1.96 -32.41
C TYR A 46 -15.53 -2.15 -33.02
N MET A 47 -14.55 -2.67 -32.31
CA MET A 47 -13.17 -2.82 -32.76
C MET A 47 -12.88 -4.23 -33.28
N LEU A 48 -11.91 -4.31 -34.18
CA LEU A 48 -11.42 -5.60 -34.68
C LEU A 48 -10.62 -6.33 -33.59
N LEU A 49 -10.57 -7.65 -33.70
CA LEU A 49 -9.73 -8.46 -32.81
C LEU A 49 -8.24 -8.14 -33.04
N PRO A 50 -7.42 -8.08 -31.99
CA PRO A 50 -5.99 -7.75 -32.11
C PRO A 50 -5.26 -8.64 -33.11
N ARG A 51 -5.52 -9.96 -33.10
CA ARG A 51 -4.94 -10.92 -34.07
C ARG A 51 -5.28 -10.60 -35.55
N MET A 52 -6.45 -10.01 -35.80
CA MET A 52 -6.84 -9.61 -37.16
C MET A 52 -6.07 -8.37 -37.60
N VAL A 53 -5.78 -7.47 -36.66
CA VAL A 53 -4.95 -6.28 -36.92
C VAL A 53 -3.52 -6.70 -37.22
N LEU A 54 -2.93 -7.58 -36.41
CA LEU A 54 -1.57 -8.10 -36.61
C LEU A 54 -1.44 -8.77 -37.98
N ARG A 55 -2.43 -9.58 -38.40
CA ARG A 55 -2.46 -10.17 -39.76
C ARG A 55 -2.54 -9.10 -40.86
N ARG A 56 -3.33 -8.04 -40.64
CA ARG A 56 -3.40 -6.91 -41.61
C ARG A 56 -2.07 -6.15 -41.71
N LEU A 57 -1.39 -5.93 -40.60
CA LEU A 57 -0.08 -5.26 -40.58
C LEU A 57 0.99 -6.13 -41.23
N ALA A 58 1.00 -7.43 -40.99
CA ALA A 58 1.92 -8.37 -41.60
C ALA A 58 1.76 -8.46 -43.14
N LEU A 59 0.50 -8.38 -43.62
CA LEU A 59 0.19 -8.38 -45.06
C LEU A 59 0.35 -7.02 -45.74
N GLY A 60 0.46 -5.94 -44.97
CA GLY A 60 0.47 -4.56 -45.47
C GLY A 60 1.72 -3.76 -45.12
N ALA A 61 2.81 -4.38 -44.68
CA ALA A 61 4.01 -3.69 -44.21
C ALA A 61 4.69 -2.72 -45.22
N GLY A 62 4.20 -2.61 -46.44
CA GLY A 62 4.75 -1.70 -47.44
C GLY A 62 3.90 -0.44 -47.75
N GLN A 63 2.76 -0.21 -47.10
CA GLN A 63 1.81 0.81 -47.59
C GLN A 63 1.11 1.67 -46.54
N LEU A 64 1.77 2.11 -45.49
CA LEU A 64 1.24 3.07 -44.51
C LEU A 64 1.37 4.52 -45.03
N SER A 65 0.42 5.02 -45.83
CA SER A 65 0.26 6.45 -46.07
C SER A 65 -1.03 6.97 -45.42
N LEU A 66 -0.96 8.14 -44.77
CA LEU A 66 -2.12 8.79 -44.13
C LEU A 66 -3.31 8.97 -45.12
N ARG A 67 -3.05 9.19 -46.40
CA ARG A 67 -4.09 9.30 -47.45
C ARG A 67 -4.87 7.98 -47.64
N ARG A 68 -4.23 6.80 -47.46
CA ARG A 68 -4.89 5.50 -47.64
C ARG A 68 -5.67 5.06 -46.39
N LEU A 69 -5.35 5.58 -45.22
CA LEU A 69 -6.09 5.32 -43.99
C LEU A 69 -7.56 5.75 -44.05
N PHE A 70 -7.87 6.82 -44.81
CA PHE A 70 -9.20 7.40 -44.90
C PHE A 70 -9.91 7.15 -46.25
N ARG A 71 -9.26 6.55 -47.27
CA ARG A 71 -9.85 6.28 -48.56
C ARG A 71 -10.76 5.04 -48.55
N ARG A 72 -11.97 5.14 -49.16
CA ARG A 72 -12.77 3.96 -49.50
C ARG A 72 -11.96 3.10 -50.47
N GLN A 73 -11.60 1.89 -50.08
CA GLN A 73 -10.94 0.92 -50.96
C GLN A 73 -12.03 0.11 -51.68
N GLY A 74 -11.79 -0.16 -53.00
CA GLY A 74 -12.67 -0.96 -53.85
C GLY A 74 -12.87 -2.40 -53.39
N PRO A 75 -13.58 -3.23 -54.20
CA PRO A 75 -14.03 -4.56 -53.80
C PRO A 75 -12.88 -5.46 -53.33
N VAL A 76 -13.14 -6.17 -52.25
CA VAL A 76 -12.16 -6.93 -51.43
C VAL A 76 -12.16 -8.41 -51.86
N PRO A 77 -11.00 -9.09 -51.94
CA PRO A 77 -10.91 -10.53 -52.23
C PRO A 77 -11.67 -11.40 -51.20
N PRO A 78 -12.01 -12.65 -51.51
CA PRO A 78 -12.95 -13.50 -50.74
C PRO A 78 -12.54 -13.86 -49.31
N LEU A 79 -11.36 -13.47 -48.86
CA LEU A 79 -11.00 -13.51 -47.41
C LEU A 79 -11.91 -12.60 -46.57
N ALA A 80 -12.70 -11.75 -47.21
CA ALA A 80 -13.68 -10.85 -46.61
C ALA A 80 -14.98 -11.53 -46.17
N ALA A 81 -15.30 -12.70 -46.65
CA ALA A 81 -16.51 -13.43 -46.20
C ALA A 81 -16.48 -13.78 -44.70
N ALA A 82 -15.31 -13.90 -44.10
CA ALA A 82 -15.15 -14.00 -42.67
C ALA A 82 -15.34 -12.66 -41.92
N LEU A 83 -15.41 -11.54 -42.62
CA LEU A 83 -15.54 -10.17 -42.13
C LEU A 83 -16.99 -9.64 -42.23
N THR A 84 -17.95 -10.45 -42.69
CA THR A 84 -19.37 -10.13 -42.81
C THR A 84 -20.11 -9.87 -41.50
N ARG A 85 -19.41 -9.97 -40.37
CA ARG A 85 -19.86 -9.45 -39.06
C ARG A 85 -19.88 -7.91 -39.01
N GLU A 86 -19.34 -7.23 -40.03
CA GLU A 86 -19.25 -5.75 -40.07
C GLU A 86 -20.63 -5.08 -40.22
N GLU A 87 -21.58 -5.72 -40.88
CA GLU A 87 -22.92 -5.15 -41.14
C GLU A 87 -23.81 -5.15 -39.88
N HIS A 88 -23.55 -6.05 -38.93
CA HIS A 88 -24.36 -6.19 -37.70
C HIS A 88 -23.85 -5.35 -36.52
N LEU A 89 -22.75 -4.62 -36.66
CA LEU A 89 -22.16 -3.89 -35.52
C LEU A 89 -22.96 -2.67 -35.05
N GLY A 90 -23.94 -2.20 -35.85
CA GLY A 90 -24.76 -1.06 -35.49
C GLY A 90 -24.01 0.28 -35.53
N ASN A 91 -24.66 1.36 -35.10
CA ASN A 91 -24.09 2.70 -35.04
C ASN A 91 -23.30 2.90 -33.74
N PRO A 92 -21.97 3.21 -33.78
CA PRO A 92 -21.18 3.46 -32.55
C PRO A 92 -21.57 4.76 -31.84
N LEU A 93 -22.31 5.67 -32.49
CA LEU A 93 -22.90 6.87 -31.89
C LEU A 93 -24.34 6.65 -31.40
N ARG A 94 -24.77 5.40 -31.13
CA ARG A 94 -26.05 5.17 -30.44
C ARG A 94 -26.05 5.90 -29.09
N TRP A 95 -27.18 6.51 -28.75
CA TRP A 95 -27.32 7.32 -27.55
C TRP A 95 -26.84 6.60 -26.28
N GLN A 96 -27.11 5.32 -26.14
CA GLN A 96 -26.68 4.49 -25.00
C GLN A 96 -25.16 4.51 -24.82
N TRP A 97 -24.40 4.40 -25.92
CA TRP A 97 -22.95 4.40 -25.85
C TRP A 97 -22.37 5.80 -25.62
N VAL A 98 -22.96 6.83 -26.25
CA VAL A 98 -22.52 8.21 -26.05
C VAL A 98 -22.76 8.63 -24.59
N VAL A 99 -23.92 8.29 -24.02
CA VAL A 99 -24.23 8.54 -22.61
C VAL A 99 -23.27 7.77 -21.70
N LEU A 100 -23.09 6.46 -21.94
CA LEU A 100 -22.22 5.63 -21.11
C LEU A 100 -20.77 6.13 -21.12
N LEU A 101 -20.23 6.46 -22.29
CA LEU A 101 -18.89 7.01 -22.44
C LEU A 101 -18.78 8.41 -21.83
N GLY A 102 -19.76 9.28 -22.03
CA GLY A 102 -19.77 10.62 -21.46
C GLY A 102 -19.84 10.61 -19.93
N CYS A 103 -20.72 9.81 -19.34
CA CYS A 103 -20.81 9.65 -17.88
C CYS A 103 -19.52 9.05 -17.30
N SER A 104 -18.97 8.02 -17.96
CA SER A 104 -17.69 7.43 -17.54
C SER A 104 -16.55 8.45 -17.62
N GLY A 105 -16.56 9.31 -18.65
CA GLY A 105 -15.60 10.40 -18.78
C GLY A 105 -15.70 11.43 -17.65
N VAL A 106 -16.91 11.85 -17.30
CA VAL A 106 -17.12 12.79 -16.17
C VAL A 106 -16.68 12.17 -14.84
N VAL A 107 -17.01 10.88 -14.60
CA VAL A 107 -16.52 10.17 -13.39
C VAL A 107 -15.00 10.13 -13.37
N SER A 108 -14.37 9.84 -14.51
CA SER A 108 -12.91 9.84 -14.63
C SER A 108 -12.31 11.23 -14.30
N TRP A 109 -12.88 12.29 -14.85
CA TRP A 109 -12.47 13.66 -14.56
C TRP A 109 -12.66 14.05 -13.10
N TRP A 110 -13.80 13.69 -12.51
CA TRP A 110 -14.11 14.01 -11.11
C TRP A 110 -13.19 13.30 -10.12
N THR A 111 -12.78 12.07 -10.43
CA THR A 111 -11.94 11.25 -9.55
C THR A 111 -10.44 11.41 -9.80
N GLN A 112 -10.01 12.18 -10.82
CA GLN A 112 -8.61 12.27 -11.22
C GLN A 112 -7.66 12.74 -10.11
N GLU A 113 -8.14 13.58 -9.19
CA GLU A 113 -7.35 14.13 -8.08
C GLU A 113 -7.38 13.26 -6.82
N TRP A 114 -8.18 12.19 -6.80
CA TRP A 114 -8.31 11.32 -5.63
C TRP A 114 -7.10 10.42 -5.41
N HIS A 115 -6.32 10.18 -6.44
CA HIS A 115 -5.09 9.40 -6.35
C HIS A 115 -4.11 9.81 -7.46
N SER A 116 -2.83 9.90 -7.13
CA SER A 116 -1.76 10.36 -8.03
C SER A 116 -1.61 9.54 -9.32
N VAL A 117 -2.04 8.27 -9.33
CA VAL A 117 -1.98 7.37 -10.50
C VAL A 117 -3.16 7.56 -11.46
N PHE A 118 -4.30 8.10 -11.00
CA PHE A 118 -5.50 8.20 -11.83
C PHE A 118 -5.34 9.07 -13.07
N PRO A 119 -4.66 10.22 -13.04
CA PRO A 119 -4.43 11.01 -14.24
C PRO A 119 -3.69 10.24 -15.35
N TYR A 120 -2.76 9.34 -15.00
CA TYR A 120 -2.02 8.53 -15.98
C TYR A 120 -2.90 7.44 -16.59
N LEU A 121 -3.70 6.76 -15.79
CA LEU A 121 -4.66 5.77 -16.27
C LEU A 121 -5.70 6.39 -17.21
N ILE A 122 -6.19 7.57 -16.86
CA ILE A 122 -7.13 8.34 -17.68
C ILE A 122 -6.53 8.64 -19.04
N ARG A 123 -5.31 9.16 -19.08
CA ARG A 123 -4.60 9.47 -20.33
C ARG A 123 -4.30 8.22 -21.15
N TYR A 124 -3.92 7.12 -20.47
CA TYR A 124 -3.77 5.83 -21.12
C TYR A 124 -5.07 5.39 -21.79
N ASN A 125 -6.20 5.45 -21.09
CA ASN A 125 -7.51 5.05 -21.62
C ASN A 125 -7.90 5.90 -22.85
N VAL A 126 -7.71 7.22 -22.78
CA VAL A 126 -7.98 8.14 -23.89
C VAL A 126 -7.07 7.82 -25.08
N GLY A 127 -5.76 7.71 -24.85
CA GLY A 127 -4.77 7.40 -25.89
C GLY A 127 -5.01 6.03 -26.52
N LEU A 128 -5.28 5.01 -25.69
CA LEU A 128 -5.59 3.66 -26.19
C LEU A 128 -6.86 3.66 -27.03
N LEU A 129 -7.92 4.35 -26.58
CA LEU A 129 -9.18 4.42 -27.32
C LEU A 129 -9.00 5.11 -28.67
N ALA A 130 -8.20 6.18 -28.73
CA ALA A 130 -7.82 6.85 -29.98
C ALA A 130 -7.03 5.91 -30.90
N PHE A 131 -5.97 5.29 -30.35
CA PHE A 131 -5.14 4.34 -31.10
C PHE A 131 -5.98 3.18 -31.67
N MET A 132 -6.81 2.58 -30.86
CA MET A 132 -7.69 1.49 -31.27
C MET A 132 -8.69 1.95 -32.33
N SER A 133 -9.27 3.15 -32.20
CA SER A 133 -10.17 3.74 -33.19
C SER A 133 -9.49 3.99 -34.56
N LEU A 134 -8.19 4.23 -34.52
CA LEU A 134 -7.39 4.44 -35.73
C LEU A 134 -6.94 3.11 -36.37
N VAL A 135 -6.38 2.21 -35.56
CA VAL A 135 -5.68 1.01 -36.04
C VAL A 135 -6.60 -0.21 -36.08
N MET A 136 -7.47 -0.38 -35.09
CA MET A 136 -8.35 -1.55 -34.92
C MET A 136 -9.75 -1.33 -35.47
N ALA A 137 -10.02 -0.18 -36.10
CA ALA A 137 -11.31 0.09 -36.71
C ALA A 137 -11.56 -0.79 -37.95
N PRO A 138 -12.80 -1.25 -38.17
CA PRO A 138 -13.24 -1.82 -39.41
C PRO A 138 -13.06 -0.81 -40.56
N ARG A 139 -12.89 -1.32 -41.80
CA ARG A 139 -12.74 -0.46 -42.99
C ARG A 139 -13.95 0.46 -43.15
N GLY A 140 -13.70 1.73 -43.44
CA GLY A 140 -14.75 2.75 -43.63
C GLY A 140 -15.39 3.28 -42.34
N ARG A 141 -15.08 2.74 -41.15
CA ARG A 141 -15.65 3.19 -39.86
C ARG A 141 -14.71 4.01 -39.00
N ARG A 142 -13.43 4.21 -39.41
CA ARG A 142 -12.41 4.91 -38.59
C ARG A 142 -12.86 6.29 -38.13
N ALA A 143 -13.35 7.11 -39.07
CA ALA A 143 -13.80 8.46 -38.75
C ALA A 143 -14.95 8.45 -37.73
N LEU A 144 -15.88 7.51 -37.87
CA LEU A 144 -17.02 7.38 -36.96
C LEU A 144 -16.61 6.87 -35.56
N LEU A 145 -15.62 5.98 -35.48
CA LEU A 145 -15.08 5.50 -34.24
C LEU A 145 -14.20 6.54 -33.56
N LEU A 146 -13.36 7.27 -34.30
CA LEU A 146 -12.62 8.42 -33.77
C LEU A 146 -13.57 9.51 -33.23
N LEU A 147 -14.68 9.74 -33.90
CA LEU A 147 -15.72 10.66 -33.42
C LEU A 147 -16.40 10.13 -32.14
N GLY A 148 -16.75 8.83 -32.13
CA GLY A 148 -17.37 8.21 -30.96
C GLY A 148 -16.48 8.18 -29.72
N SER A 149 -15.17 7.99 -29.90
CA SER A 149 -14.21 8.00 -28.80
C SER A 149 -14.05 9.38 -28.13
N LEU A 150 -14.37 10.47 -28.85
CA LEU A 150 -14.42 11.81 -28.26
C LEU A 150 -15.52 11.95 -27.19
N ALA A 151 -16.57 11.11 -27.24
CA ALA A 151 -17.59 11.08 -26.20
C ALA A 151 -17.04 10.67 -24.82
N TYR A 152 -15.92 9.95 -24.79
CA TYR A 152 -15.18 9.65 -23.57
C TYR A 152 -14.05 10.66 -23.33
N ALA A 153 -13.25 10.95 -24.36
CA ALA A 153 -12.02 11.72 -24.22
C ALA A 153 -12.25 13.16 -23.73
N LEU A 154 -13.23 13.86 -24.30
CA LEU A 154 -13.49 15.25 -23.94
C LEU A 154 -14.07 15.42 -22.52
N PRO A 155 -15.10 14.67 -22.10
CA PRO A 155 -15.55 14.73 -20.71
C PRO A 155 -14.46 14.31 -19.70
N THR A 156 -13.60 13.38 -20.09
CA THR A 156 -12.50 12.90 -19.23
C THR A 156 -11.44 13.98 -18.99
N LEU A 157 -11.12 14.79 -20.00
CA LEU A 157 -10.05 15.80 -19.90
C LEU A 157 -10.55 17.20 -19.59
N ALA A 158 -11.77 17.55 -20.02
CA ALA A 158 -12.37 18.87 -19.86
C ALA A 158 -13.61 18.89 -18.94
N GLY A 159 -13.92 17.77 -18.29
CA GLY A 159 -15.03 17.65 -17.33
C GLY A 159 -16.40 18.01 -17.89
N PRO A 160 -17.20 18.79 -17.16
CA PRO A 160 -18.55 19.20 -17.60
C PRO A 160 -18.57 19.93 -18.96
N ALA A 161 -17.53 20.72 -19.27
CA ALA A 161 -17.41 21.39 -20.56
C ALA A 161 -17.30 20.38 -21.72
N GLY A 162 -16.54 19.29 -21.52
CA GLY A 162 -16.45 18.19 -22.48
C GLY A 162 -17.78 17.43 -22.64
N LEU A 163 -18.62 17.38 -21.63
CA LEU A 163 -19.93 16.73 -21.70
C LEU A 163 -20.85 17.42 -22.70
N VAL A 164 -20.77 18.75 -22.84
CA VAL A 164 -21.54 19.51 -23.85
C VAL A 164 -21.27 18.95 -25.26
N PHE A 165 -20.01 18.62 -25.56
CA PHE A 165 -19.68 17.99 -26.82
C PHE A 165 -20.30 16.59 -26.97
N SER A 166 -20.36 15.82 -25.91
CA SER A 166 -21.04 14.50 -25.92
C SER A 166 -22.53 14.64 -26.20
N LEU A 167 -23.17 15.69 -25.70
CA LEU A 167 -24.57 16.02 -26.04
C LEU A 167 -24.74 16.36 -27.52
N LEU A 168 -23.79 17.11 -28.12
CA LEU A 168 -23.79 17.35 -29.57
C LEU A 168 -23.63 16.03 -30.38
N LEU A 169 -22.85 15.08 -29.86
CA LEU A 169 -22.71 13.75 -30.47
C LEU A 169 -24.00 12.91 -30.40
N LEU A 170 -24.85 13.12 -29.40
CA LEU A 170 -26.17 12.48 -29.34
C LEU A 170 -27.00 12.90 -30.55
N THR A 171 -27.02 14.20 -30.89
CA THR A 171 -27.75 14.69 -32.05
C THR A 171 -27.12 14.15 -33.35
N ALA A 172 -25.79 14.13 -33.48
CA ALA A 172 -25.09 13.56 -34.62
C ALA A 172 -25.38 12.06 -34.84
N GLY A 173 -25.72 11.33 -33.77
CA GLY A 173 -26.11 9.92 -33.81
C GLY A 173 -27.50 9.65 -34.38
N THR A 174 -28.36 10.67 -34.48
CA THR A 174 -29.73 10.57 -35.00
C THR A 174 -29.80 10.69 -36.52
N ARG A 175 -30.96 10.35 -37.10
CA ARG A 175 -31.19 10.56 -38.55
C ARG A 175 -31.16 12.06 -38.95
N PRO A 176 -31.84 12.97 -38.23
CA PRO A 176 -31.76 14.42 -38.51
C PRO A 176 -30.34 14.97 -38.39
N GLY A 177 -29.49 14.44 -37.47
CA GLY A 177 -28.12 14.86 -37.24
C GLY A 177 -27.10 14.42 -38.30
N TYR A 178 -27.54 13.83 -39.41
CA TYR A 178 -26.63 13.34 -40.45
C TYR A 178 -25.67 14.42 -41.00
N ARG A 179 -26.14 15.66 -41.18
CA ARG A 179 -25.29 16.76 -41.64
C ARG A 179 -24.17 17.07 -40.65
N LEU A 180 -24.50 17.11 -39.35
CA LEU A 180 -23.54 17.34 -38.24
C LEU A 180 -22.52 16.21 -38.20
N ARG A 181 -22.98 14.95 -38.27
CA ARG A 181 -22.10 13.78 -38.34
C ARG A 181 -21.16 13.82 -39.51
N ARG A 182 -21.66 14.21 -40.72
CA ARG A 182 -20.84 14.34 -41.92
C ARG A 182 -19.79 15.43 -41.79
N LEU A 183 -20.11 16.54 -41.10
CA LEU A 183 -19.16 17.61 -40.80
C LEU A 183 -18.06 17.11 -39.85
N PHE A 184 -18.42 16.54 -38.72
CA PHE A 184 -17.47 16.04 -37.72
C PHE A 184 -16.60 14.88 -38.21
N CYS A 185 -17.09 14.07 -39.16
CA CYS A 185 -16.30 12.99 -39.78
C CYS A 185 -15.36 13.47 -40.88
N ARG A 186 -15.30 14.78 -41.19
CA ARG A 186 -14.29 15.30 -42.11
C ARG A 186 -12.89 15.13 -41.54
N PRO A 187 -11.91 14.63 -42.28
CA PRO A 187 -10.58 14.33 -41.75
C PRO A 187 -9.93 15.50 -41.02
N TRP A 188 -10.02 16.69 -41.56
CA TRP A 188 -9.43 17.88 -40.95
C TRP A 188 -10.12 18.29 -39.64
N VAL A 189 -11.46 18.14 -39.54
CA VAL A 189 -12.21 18.42 -38.32
C VAL A 189 -11.80 17.43 -37.23
N LEU A 190 -11.73 16.13 -37.56
CA LEU A 190 -11.28 15.11 -36.62
C LEU A 190 -9.85 15.35 -36.16
N VAL A 191 -8.97 15.74 -37.06
CA VAL A 191 -7.57 16.09 -36.72
C VAL A 191 -7.55 17.26 -35.74
N LEU A 192 -8.29 18.33 -35.98
CA LEU A 192 -8.36 19.47 -35.08
C LEU A 192 -8.91 19.10 -33.70
N LEU A 193 -10.00 18.32 -33.65
CA LEU A 193 -10.58 17.86 -32.40
C LEU A 193 -9.58 17.01 -31.61
N TRP A 194 -8.88 16.09 -32.27
CA TRP A 194 -7.88 15.26 -31.62
C TRP A 194 -6.60 15.99 -31.22
N LEU A 195 -6.20 17.01 -31.97
CA LEU A 195 -5.11 17.93 -31.58
C LEU A 195 -5.51 18.70 -30.31
N GLY A 196 -6.77 19.14 -30.18
CA GLY A 196 -7.29 19.71 -28.95
C GLY A 196 -7.26 18.72 -27.75
N VAL A 197 -7.68 17.47 -27.99
CA VAL A 197 -7.59 16.40 -26.96
C VAL A 197 -6.14 16.14 -26.55
N ILE A 198 -5.22 16.07 -27.50
CA ILE A 198 -3.79 15.89 -27.23
C ILE A 198 -3.25 17.08 -26.43
N GLY A 199 -3.60 18.31 -26.82
CA GLY A 199 -3.23 19.51 -26.07
C GLY A 199 -3.70 19.47 -24.62
N LEU A 200 -4.96 19.08 -24.39
CA LEU A 200 -5.50 18.91 -23.04
C LEU A 200 -4.80 17.77 -22.27
N ALA A 201 -4.50 16.65 -22.94
CA ALA A 201 -3.82 15.53 -22.32
C ALA A 201 -2.35 15.81 -21.94
N LEU A 202 -1.71 16.72 -22.67
CA LEU A 202 -0.32 17.14 -22.44
C LEU A 202 -0.21 18.31 -21.44
N GLN A 203 -1.33 18.88 -20.98
CA GLN A 203 -1.29 19.88 -19.93
C GLN A 203 -0.77 19.26 -18.62
N GLY A 204 0.29 19.86 -18.08
CA GLY A 204 1.00 19.39 -16.88
C GLY A 204 2.29 18.61 -17.20
N ASP A 205 3.22 18.62 -16.27
CA ASP A 205 4.55 17.98 -16.35
C ASP A 205 4.48 16.45 -16.18
N ILE A 206 3.84 15.76 -17.13
CA ILE A 206 3.57 14.32 -17.05
C ILE A 206 4.85 13.51 -17.06
N LEU A 207 5.75 13.81 -17.98
CA LEU A 207 6.99 13.03 -18.15
C LEU A 207 7.92 13.23 -16.96
N THR A 208 8.02 14.45 -16.44
CA THR A 208 8.80 14.76 -15.25
C THR A 208 8.18 14.11 -14.01
N THR A 209 6.86 14.13 -13.88
CA THR A 209 6.17 13.50 -12.75
C THR A 209 6.27 11.96 -12.81
N ILE A 210 6.10 11.33 -14.00
CA ILE A 210 6.35 9.88 -14.16
C ILE A 210 7.80 9.55 -13.82
N ALA A 211 8.75 10.32 -14.34
CA ALA A 211 10.16 10.12 -14.06
C ALA A 211 10.47 10.31 -12.56
N ASN A 212 9.91 11.34 -11.93
CA ASN A 212 10.10 11.61 -10.51
C ASN A 212 9.44 10.52 -9.63
N GLN A 213 8.23 10.07 -9.96
CA GLN A 213 7.59 8.96 -9.24
C GLN A 213 8.33 7.64 -9.46
N ALA A 214 8.70 7.30 -10.68
CA ALA A 214 9.51 6.12 -10.96
C ALA A 214 10.86 6.19 -10.22
N ASN A 215 11.52 7.34 -10.23
CA ASN A 215 12.75 7.56 -9.49
C ASN A 215 12.54 7.51 -7.97
N ALA A 216 11.44 8.04 -7.45
CA ALA A 216 11.10 7.93 -6.05
C ALA A 216 10.92 6.46 -5.63
N TYR A 217 10.15 5.67 -6.38
CA TYR A 217 9.98 4.24 -6.12
C TYR A 217 11.28 3.44 -6.32
N LEU A 218 12.05 3.73 -7.37
CA LEU A 218 13.34 3.07 -7.62
C LEU A 218 14.41 3.45 -6.58
N LYS A 219 14.40 4.68 -6.09
CA LYS A 219 15.29 5.12 -5.00
C LYS A 219 14.92 4.51 -3.65
N HIS A 220 13.66 4.12 -3.43
CA HIS A 220 13.23 3.41 -2.22
C HIS A 220 13.67 1.94 -2.24
N ALA A 221 13.92 1.36 -3.42
CA ALA A 221 14.33 -0.03 -3.61
C ALA A 221 15.85 -0.25 -3.57
N GLY A 222 16.64 0.79 -3.62
CA GLY A 222 18.09 0.66 -3.58
C GLY A 222 18.74 1.93 -3.06
N ASP A 223 19.52 1.79 -2.02
CA ASP A 223 20.46 2.75 -1.45
C ASP A 223 20.01 4.23 -1.43
N ALA A 224 19.93 4.78 -0.24
CA ALA A 224 19.94 6.22 0.00
C ALA A 224 21.27 6.86 -0.47
N LYS A 225 21.61 6.69 -1.74
CA LYS A 225 22.65 7.46 -2.42
C LYS A 225 21.99 8.70 -2.99
N SER A 226 21.82 9.70 -2.16
CA SER A 226 21.62 11.06 -2.64
C SER A 226 22.90 11.49 -3.39
N THR A 227 22.88 11.36 -4.71
CA THR A 227 23.85 12.03 -5.58
C THR A 227 23.40 13.48 -5.74
N GLY A 228 23.79 14.31 -4.81
CA GLY A 228 23.72 15.76 -4.88
C GLY A 228 24.95 16.31 -4.18
N GLU A 229 25.75 17.11 -4.87
CA GLU A 229 26.85 17.90 -4.30
C GLU A 229 26.28 18.92 -3.33
N GLY A 230 26.29 18.57 -2.07
CA GLY A 230 25.86 19.26 -0.87
C GLY A 230 25.53 18.16 0.14
N ALA A 231 26.27 18.12 1.25
CA ALA A 231 26.20 17.04 2.25
C ALA A 231 24.81 16.99 2.92
N MET A 232 23.81 16.48 2.20
CA MET A 232 22.47 16.33 2.74
C MET A 232 22.46 15.16 3.73
N LEU A 233 21.99 15.42 4.94
CA LEU A 233 21.89 14.46 6.02
C LEU A 233 21.06 13.25 5.60
N VAL A 234 21.58 12.03 5.80
CA VAL A 234 20.92 10.78 5.40
C VAL A 234 20.25 10.15 6.61
N TYR A 235 18.95 9.98 6.54
CA TYR A 235 18.12 9.35 7.57
C TYR A 235 17.80 7.89 7.24
N PRO A 236 17.40 7.08 8.25
CA PRO A 236 16.85 5.75 7.99
C PRO A 236 15.57 5.86 7.15
N SER A 237 15.37 4.88 6.28
CA SER A 237 14.16 4.82 5.44
C SER A 237 13.07 3.99 6.11
N VAL A 238 11.92 4.59 6.33
CA VAL A 238 10.73 3.89 6.83
C VAL A 238 10.28 2.76 5.89
N ALA A 239 10.60 2.87 4.61
CA ALA A 239 10.28 1.85 3.61
C ALA A 239 10.81 0.46 3.95
N GLN A 240 11.89 0.37 4.73
CA GLN A 240 12.44 -0.90 5.21
C GLN A 240 11.50 -1.62 6.17
N SER A 241 10.68 -0.90 6.94
CA SER A 241 9.73 -1.45 7.92
C SER A 241 8.36 -1.77 7.34
N ILE A 242 8.03 -1.19 6.20
CA ILE A 242 6.72 -1.35 5.59
C ILE A 242 6.75 -2.58 4.66
N ILE A 243 6.12 -3.68 5.08
CA ILE A 243 6.01 -4.93 4.31
C ILE A 243 5.49 -4.67 2.88
N GLU A 244 4.66 -3.66 2.74
CA GLU A 244 4.03 -3.24 1.50
C GLU A 244 4.99 -2.65 0.47
N VAL A 245 6.14 -2.16 0.92
CA VAL A 245 7.17 -1.57 0.06
C VAL A 245 8.31 -2.56 -0.23
N GLN A 246 8.34 -3.71 0.49
CA GLN A 246 9.36 -4.72 0.28
C GLN A 246 9.22 -5.40 -1.09
N ASP A 247 10.36 -5.70 -1.70
CA ASP A 247 10.42 -6.44 -2.96
C ASP A 247 9.86 -7.85 -2.80
N LEU A 248 8.94 -8.23 -3.68
CA LEU A 248 8.37 -9.56 -3.71
C LEU A 248 9.03 -10.41 -4.80
N SER A 249 9.35 -11.66 -4.49
CA SER A 249 9.70 -12.62 -5.53
C SER A 249 8.48 -12.93 -6.41
N LEU A 250 8.71 -13.36 -7.64
CA LEU A 250 7.61 -13.71 -8.54
C LEU A 250 6.74 -14.85 -7.98
N SER A 251 7.35 -15.82 -7.29
CA SER A 251 6.62 -16.90 -6.59
C SER A 251 5.83 -16.37 -5.38
N GLY A 252 6.38 -15.39 -4.64
CA GLY A 252 5.71 -14.75 -3.53
C GLY A 252 4.53 -13.86 -3.96
N LEU A 253 4.50 -13.43 -5.24
CA LEU A 253 3.45 -12.58 -5.79
C LEU A 253 2.15 -13.35 -6.08
N LEU A 254 2.26 -14.60 -6.58
CA LEU A 254 1.11 -15.38 -7.05
C LEU A 254 0.03 -15.63 -5.98
N PRO A 255 0.37 -15.96 -4.72
CA PRO A 255 -0.62 -16.16 -3.67
C PRO A 255 -1.47 -14.93 -3.36
N TYR A 256 -0.97 -13.73 -3.63
CA TYR A 256 -1.76 -12.49 -3.47
C TYR A 256 -2.82 -12.30 -4.57
N PHE A 257 -2.61 -12.90 -5.74
CA PHE A 257 -3.59 -12.83 -6.84
C PHE A 257 -4.71 -13.84 -6.69
N HIS A 258 -4.37 -15.03 -6.19
CA HIS A 258 -5.32 -16.10 -5.88
C HIS A 258 -4.66 -17.06 -4.87
N PRO A 259 -5.36 -17.52 -3.81
CA PRO A 259 -4.78 -18.44 -2.82
C PRO A 259 -4.22 -19.73 -3.44
N TRP A 260 -4.86 -20.25 -4.49
CA TRP A 260 -4.33 -21.35 -5.26
C TRP A 260 -3.41 -20.82 -6.36
N MET A 261 -2.12 -21.12 -6.23
CA MET A 261 -1.09 -20.65 -7.14
C MET A 261 -1.34 -21.11 -8.59
N GLU A 262 -1.87 -22.32 -8.78
CA GLU A 262 -2.24 -22.85 -10.09
C GLU A 262 -3.33 -22.02 -10.76
N ALA A 263 -4.33 -21.60 -10.00
CA ALA A 263 -5.38 -20.73 -10.52
C ALA A 263 -4.83 -19.34 -10.90
N ALA A 264 -3.89 -18.80 -10.12
CA ALA A 264 -3.20 -17.56 -10.45
C ALA A 264 -2.42 -17.69 -11.78
N VAL A 265 -1.64 -18.76 -11.95
CA VAL A 265 -0.86 -19.03 -13.18
C VAL A 265 -1.80 -19.20 -14.38
N VAL A 266 -2.83 -20.06 -14.26
CA VAL A 266 -3.83 -20.28 -15.32
C VAL A 266 -4.55 -18.97 -15.67
N GLY A 267 -4.85 -18.13 -14.66
CA GLY A 267 -5.45 -16.83 -14.86
C GLY A 267 -4.53 -15.87 -15.62
N LEU A 268 -3.25 -15.77 -15.27
CA LEU A 268 -2.30 -14.91 -15.99
C LEU A 268 -2.11 -15.36 -17.44
N LEU A 269 -1.92 -16.65 -17.69
CA LEU A 269 -1.83 -17.20 -19.05
C LEU A 269 -3.14 -16.98 -19.82
N GLY A 270 -4.28 -17.20 -19.17
CA GLY A 270 -5.59 -16.92 -19.73
C GLY A 270 -5.76 -15.45 -20.10
N PHE A 271 -5.26 -14.52 -19.27
CA PHE A 271 -5.31 -13.08 -19.55
C PHE A 271 -4.53 -12.72 -20.83
N VAL A 272 -3.33 -13.24 -21.01
CA VAL A 272 -2.55 -13.04 -22.26
C VAL A 272 -3.36 -13.50 -23.47
N LEU A 273 -4.02 -14.65 -23.38
CA LEU A 273 -4.87 -15.16 -24.45
C LEU A 273 -6.15 -14.32 -24.65
N VAL A 274 -6.72 -13.76 -23.58
CA VAL A 274 -7.86 -12.85 -23.66
C VAL A 274 -7.46 -11.54 -24.33
N VAL A 275 -6.32 -10.95 -23.98
CA VAL A 275 -5.76 -9.75 -24.63
C VAL A 275 -5.60 -9.98 -26.13
N ALA A 276 -5.06 -11.13 -26.55
CA ALA A 276 -4.90 -11.47 -27.95
C ALA A 276 -6.23 -11.64 -28.73
N ARG A 277 -7.33 -11.91 -28.01
CA ARG A 277 -8.64 -12.20 -28.60
C ARG A 277 -9.69 -11.12 -28.40
N ARG A 278 -9.53 -10.26 -27.40
CA ARG A 278 -10.56 -9.28 -27.00
C ARG A 278 -9.94 -7.89 -26.84
N PRO A 279 -10.30 -6.92 -27.68
CA PRO A 279 -9.69 -5.58 -27.66
C PRO A 279 -9.90 -4.85 -26.33
N GLY A 280 -11.05 -5.07 -25.65
CA GLY A 280 -11.33 -4.44 -24.36
C GLY A 280 -10.39 -4.86 -23.24
N ALA A 281 -9.72 -6.02 -23.35
CA ALA A 281 -8.75 -6.44 -22.35
C ALA A 281 -7.46 -5.60 -22.35
N LEU A 282 -7.17 -4.88 -23.43
CA LEU A 282 -6.04 -3.96 -23.50
C LEU A 282 -6.12 -2.83 -22.47
N PHE A 283 -7.32 -2.44 -22.07
CA PHE A 283 -7.53 -1.44 -21.02
C PHE A 283 -7.08 -1.89 -19.63
N LEU A 284 -6.89 -3.18 -19.41
CA LEU A 284 -6.39 -3.74 -18.15
C LEU A 284 -4.86 -3.93 -18.13
N LEU A 285 -4.16 -3.62 -19.21
CA LEU A 285 -2.70 -3.75 -19.27
C LEU A 285 -1.97 -2.89 -18.21
N PRO A 286 -2.40 -1.65 -17.87
CA PRO A 286 -1.77 -0.91 -16.78
C PRO A 286 -1.88 -1.63 -15.43
N LEU A 287 -3.02 -2.26 -15.13
CA LEU A 287 -3.20 -3.02 -13.91
C LEU A 287 -2.31 -4.27 -13.91
N ALA A 288 -2.21 -4.97 -15.05
CA ALA A 288 -1.30 -6.09 -15.19
C ALA A 288 0.18 -5.67 -15.03
N ALA A 289 0.56 -4.52 -15.59
CA ALA A 289 1.90 -3.97 -15.45
C ALA A 289 2.20 -3.62 -13.98
N LEU A 290 1.30 -2.92 -13.28
CA LEU A 290 1.45 -2.60 -11.86
C LEU A 290 1.56 -3.86 -11.00
N ALA A 291 0.71 -4.87 -11.27
CA ALA A 291 0.76 -6.14 -10.57
C ALA A 291 2.11 -6.85 -10.74
N LEU A 292 2.70 -6.86 -11.93
CA LEU A 292 4.01 -7.46 -12.18
C LEU A 292 5.15 -6.60 -11.62
N LEU A 293 5.03 -5.27 -11.72
CA LEU A 293 6.00 -4.34 -11.17
C LEU A 293 6.02 -4.33 -9.63
N SER A 294 5.05 -4.96 -8.95
CA SER A 294 5.09 -5.11 -7.49
C SER A 294 6.30 -5.90 -7.00
N THR A 295 6.98 -6.67 -7.89
CA THR A 295 8.28 -7.26 -7.60
C THR A 295 9.40 -6.22 -7.41
N LYS A 296 9.17 -4.94 -7.79
CA LYS A 296 10.12 -3.84 -7.69
C LYS A 296 9.54 -2.58 -7.04
N LEU A 297 8.23 -2.41 -7.09
CA LEU A 297 7.53 -1.25 -6.54
C LEU A 297 6.91 -1.54 -5.17
N GLY A 298 7.10 -2.76 -4.64
CA GLY A 298 6.56 -3.19 -3.36
C GLY A 298 5.19 -3.86 -3.42
N GLY A 299 4.87 -4.58 -2.35
CA GLY A 299 3.68 -5.42 -2.21
C GLY A 299 2.33 -4.67 -2.30
N ARG A 300 2.33 -3.33 -2.18
CA ARG A 300 1.10 -2.53 -2.30
C ARG A 300 0.41 -2.68 -3.66
N MET A 301 1.20 -2.92 -4.73
CA MET A 301 0.66 -3.04 -6.09
C MET A 301 0.07 -4.43 -6.40
N VAL A 302 0.18 -5.41 -5.50
CA VAL A 302 -0.33 -6.78 -5.72
C VAL A 302 -1.84 -6.85 -5.96
N MET A 303 -2.61 -5.93 -5.36
CA MET A 303 -4.07 -5.89 -5.50
C MET A 303 -4.53 -5.75 -6.96
N PHE A 304 -3.72 -5.11 -7.82
CA PHE A 304 -4.03 -4.95 -9.24
C PHE A 304 -3.95 -6.24 -10.05
N GLY A 305 -3.34 -7.31 -9.50
CA GLY A 305 -3.27 -8.61 -10.15
C GLY A 305 -4.57 -9.40 -10.11
N ALA A 306 -5.38 -9.22 -9.08
CA ALA A 306 -6.62 -9.95 -8.90
C ALA A 306 -7.62 -9.77 -10.05
N PRO A 307 -7.94 -8.55 -10.53
CA PRO A 307 -8.80 -8.35 -11.71
C PRO A 307 -8.22 -8.99 -12.98
N VAL A 308 -6.90 -8.97 -13.13
CA VAL A 308 -6.20 -9.54 -14.29
C VAL A 308 -6.36 -11.06 -14.32
N VAL A 309 -6.09 -11.72 -13.18
CA VAL A 309 -6.27 -13.16 -13.02
C VAL A 309 -7.73 -13.56 -13.20
N ALA A 310 -8.67 -12.83 -12.60
CA ALA A 310 -10.09 -13.10 -12.74
C ALA A 310 -10.57 -13.04 -14.19
N VAL A 311 -10.16 -12.02 -14.93
CA VAL A 311 -10.49 -11.92 -16.38
C VAL A 311 -9.85 -13.07 -17.15
N GLY A 312 -8.62 -13.47 -16.81
CA GLY A 312 -7.96 -14.60 -17.45
C GLY A 312 -8.66 -15.92 -17.20
N LEU A 313 -9.13 -16.17 -15.99
CA LEU A 313 -9.87 -17.37 -15.61
C LEU A 313 -11.23 -17.51 -16.34
N THR A 314 -11.78 -16.41 -16.86
CA THR A 314 -13.00 -16.50 -17.69
C THR A 314 -12.82 -17.35 -18.94
N LEU A 315 -11.61 -17.45 -19.47
CA LEU A 315 -11.32 -18.23 -20.69
C LEU A 315 -11.42 -19.74 -20.48
N PRO A 316 -10.73 -20.35 -19.51
CA PRO A 316 -10.87 -21.79 -19.25
C PRO A 316 -12.28 -22.14 -18.76
N LEU A 317 -12.94 -21.27 -17.99
CA LEU A 317 -14.34 -21.46 -17.58
C LEU A 317 -15.30 -21.46 -18.77
N PHE A 318 -15.11 -20.57 -19.73
CA PHE A 318 -15.87 -20.54 -20.96
C PHE A 318 -15.62 -21.80 -21.83
N TRP A 319 -14.37 -22.25 -21.89
CA TRP A 319 -14.04 -23.50 -22.59
C TRP A 319 -14.66 -24.72 -21.91
N LEU A 320 -14.65 -24.76 -20.59
CA LEU A 320 -15.35 -25.80 -19.82
C LEU A 320 -16.84 -25.83 -20.16
N TRP A 321 -17.50 -24.67 -20.07
CA TRP A 321 -18.92 -24.55 -20.42
C TRP A 321 -19.20 -25.01 -21.84
N GLN A 322 -18.41 -24.59 -22.83
CA GLN A 322 -18.55 -25.05 -24.21
C GLN A 322 -18.32 -26.55 -24.36
N ARG A 323 -17.38 -27.12 -23.64
CA ARG A 323 -17.11 -28.56 -23.68
C ARG A 323 -18.28 -29.37 -23.12
N LEU A 324 -18.86 -28.92 -22.04
CA LEU A 324 -20.06 -29.54 -21.44
C LEU A 324 -21.25 -29.51 -22.41
N LEU A 325 -21.46 -28.39 -23.11
CA LEU A 325 -22.48 -28.28 -24.16
C LEU A 325 -22.25 -29.27 -25.32
N ARG A 326 -20.98 -29.38 -25.76
CA ARG A 326 -20.61 -30.32 -26.83
C ARG A 326 -20.75 -31.80 -26.41
N ALA A 327 -20.64 -32.07 -25.12
CA ALA A 327 -20.87 -33.37 -24.53
C ALA A 327 -22.37 -33.72 -24.38
N GLY A 328 -23.25 -32.85 -24.92
CA GLY A 328 -24.71 -33.07 -24.93
C GLY A 328 -25.45 -32.62 -23.67
N LEU A 329 -24.77 -31.94 -22.73
CA LEU A 329 -25.46 -31.43 -21.54
C LEU A 329 -26.38 -30.26 -21.91
N ARG A 330 -27.55 -30.19 -21.26
CA ARG A 330 -28.46 -29.03 -21.37
C ARG A 330 -27.76 -27.77 -20.89
N GLY A 331 -28.01 -26.62 -21.53
CA GLY A 331 -27.37 -25.34 -21.21
C GLY A 331 -27.50 -24.93 -19.74
N SER A 332 -28.63 -25.24 -19.10
CA SER A 332 -28.83 -25.02 -17.66
C SER A 332 -27.89 -25.87 -16.79
N VAL A 333 -27.73 -27.16 -17.14
CA VAL A 333 -26.82 -28.06 -16.39
C VAL A 333 -25.36 -27.67 -16.60
N ALA A 334 -24.95 -27.40 -17.84
CA ALA A 334 -23.61 -26.92 -18.13
C ALA A 334 -23.30 -25.59 -17.40
N GLY A 335 -24.29 -24.69 -17.36
CA GLY A 335 -24.21 -23.43 -16.61
C GLY A 335 -24.08 -23.67 -15.11
N LEU A 336 -24.87 -24.57 -14.53
CA LEU A 336 -24.80 -24.91 -13.11
C LEU A 336 -23.43 -25.50 -12.73
N LEU A 337 -22.93 -26.46 -13.51
CA LEU A 337 -21.61 -27.05 -13.27
C LEU A 337 -20.48 -26.01 -13.38
N THR A 338 -20.53 -25.16 -14.40
CA THR A 338 -19.52 -24.08 -14.54
C THR A 338 -19.61 -23.07 -13.39
N SER A 339 -20.83 -22.73 -12.94
CA SER A 339 -21.05 -21.88 -11.77
C SER A 339 -20.56 -22.53 -10.48
N GLY A 340 -20.69 -23.86 -10.36
CA GLY A 340 -20.15 -24.63 -9.24
C GLY A 340 -18.61 -24.53 -9.19
N VAL A 341 -17.93 -24.61 -10.34
CA VAL A 341 -16.46 -24.39 -10.40
C VAL A 341 -16.10 -22.96 -10.02
N VAL A 342 -16.86 -21.96 -10.50
CA VAL A 342 -16.64 -20.56 -10.10
C VAL A 342 -16.81 -20.40 -8.59
N LEU A 343 -17.88 -21.00 -8.02
CA LEU A 343 -18.12 -20.96 -6.59
C LEU A 343 -17.01 -21.65 -5.79
N ALA A 344 -16.51 -22.79 -6.28
CA ALA A 344 -15.38 -23.48 -5.65
C ALA A 344 -14.11 -22.63 -5.66
N LEU A 345 -13.79 -21.95 -6.78
CA LEU A 345 -12.68 -21.02 -6.87
C LEU A 345 -12.84 -19.79 -5.95
N LEU A 346 -14.08 -19.41 -5.64
CA LEU A 346 -14.36 -18.29 -4.75
C LEU A 346 -14.31 -18.70 -3.27
N VAL A 347 -14.95 -19.81 -2.92
CA VAL A 347 -15.27 -20.13 -1.51
C VAL A 347 -14.19 -21.01 -0.87
N ALA A 348 -13.72 -22.06 -1.56
CA ALA A 348 -12.81 -23.01 -0.94
C ALA A 348 -11.49 -22.36 -0.43
N PRO A 349 -10.84 -21.47 -1.21
CA PRO A 349 -9.64 -20.80 -0.70
C PRO A 349 -9.93 -19.84 0.46
N PHE A 350 -11.17 -19.37 0.54
CA PHE A 350 -11.58 -18.38 1.54
C PHE A 350 -11.78 -18.98 2.93
N VAL A 351 -12.19 -20.25 2.97
CA VAL A 351 -12.40 -20.96 4.25
C VAL A 351 -11.12 -20.97 5.07
N ASP A 352 -9.97 -21.18 4.43
CA ASP A 352 -8.67 -21.20 5.09
C ASP A 352 -8.21 -19.79 5.53
N MET A 353 -8.78 -18.73 4.95
CA MET A 353 -8.45 -17.35 5.28
C MET A 353 -9.33 -16.75 6.38
N ILE A 354 -10.50 -17.35 6.68
CA ILE A 354 -11.44 -16.83 7.69
C ILE A 354 -10.75 -16.57 9.05
N PRO A 355 -9.92 -17.47 9.60
CA PRO A 355 -9.25 -17.22 10.87
C PRO A 355 -8.32 -16.01 10.83
N ALA A 356 -7.65 -15.78 9.71
CA ALA A 356 -6.75 -14.63 9.52
C ALA A 356 -7.51 -13.31 9.31
N MET A 357 -8.78 -13.37 8.91
CA MET A 357 -9.62 -12.19 8.68
C MET A 357 -10.29 -11.65 9.95
N SER A 358 -10.26 -12.40 11.05
CA SER A 358 -10.78 -11.96 12.34
C SER A 358 -9.83 -10.96 13.03
N GLN A 359 -9.20 -10.07 12.26
CA GLN A 359 -8.41 -8.99 12.82
C GLN A 359 -9.36 -8.04 13.55
N GLY A 360 -9.06 -7.78 14.82
CA GLY A 360 -9.71 -6.74 15.59
C GLY A 360 -9.44 -5.34 15.00
N PRO A 361 -10.01 -4.30 15.59
CA PRO A 361 -9.73 -2.95 15.15
C PRO A 361 -8.23 -2.66 15.23
N MET A 362 -7.69 -1.92 14.24
CA MET A 362 -6.25 -1.56 14.17
C MET A 362 -5.75 -0.84 15.42
N ILE A 363 -6.66 -0.14 16.11
CA ILE A 363 -6.35 0.54 17.37
C ILE A 363 -7.08 -0.22 18.48
N ASN A 364 -6.32 -0.76 19.42
CA ASN A 364 -6.88 -1.39 20.59
C ASN A 364 -7.71 -0.39 21.40
N ARG A 365 -8.87 -0.83 21.91
CA ARG A 365 -9.76 0.02 22.71
C ARG A 365 -9.04 0.70 23.88
N ARG A 366 -8.16 -0.01 24.58
CA ARG A 366 -7.39 0.55 25.71
C ARG A 366 -6.41 1.64 25.28
N HIS A 367 -5.85 1.52 24.06
CA HIS A 367 -5.01 2.58 23.50
C HIS A 367 -5.85 3.81 23.13
N ALA A 368 -7.00 3.60 22.50
CA ALA A 368 -7.93 4.69 22.19
C ALA A 368 -8.45 5.39 23.45
N ASP A 369 -8.74 4.62 24.53
CA ASP A 369 -9.13 5.17 25.82
C ASP A 369 -8.01 6.01 26.44
N ALA A 370 -6.74 5.55 26.36
CA ALA A 370 -5.59 6.32 26.84
C ALA A 370 -5.44 7.64 26.08
N LEU A 371 -5.51 7.61 24.75
CA LEU A 371 -5.46 8.82 23.93
C LEU A 371 -6.63 9.78 24.21
N THR A 372 -7.83 9.23 24.46
CA THR A 372 -9.00 10.04 24.86
C THR A 372 -8.77 10.72 26.21
N ARG A 373 -8.11 10.03 27.15
CA ARG A 373 -7.74 10.60 28.44
C ARG A 373 -6.74 11.74 28.32
N VAL A 374 -5.77 11.65 27.40
CA VAL A 374 -4.85 12.76 27.11
C VAL A 374 -5.61 14.06 26.85
N ARG A 375 -6.68 14.02 26.09
CA ARG A 375 -7.51 15.19 25.78
C ARG A 375 -8.04 15.92 27.02
N THR A 376 -8.38 15.19 28.07
CA THR A 376 -8.95 15.77 29.31
C THR A 376 -7.90 16.11 30.36
N MET A 377 -6.71 15.53 30.26
CA MET A 377 -5.66 15.64 31.28
C MET A 377 -4.53 16.59 30.90
N THR A 378 -4.47 17.00 29.63
CA THR A 378 -3.39 17.84 29.13
C THR A 378 -3.93 19.14 28.54
N PRO A 379 -3.16 20.26 28.60
CA PRO A 379 -3.48 21.48 27.90
C PRO A 379 -3.58 21.28 26.38
N GLU A 380 -4.32 22.16 25.69
CA GLU A 380 -4.57 22.02 24.25
C GLU A 380 -3.31 22.16 23.39
N ASP A 381 -2.36 22.93 23.84
CA ASP A 381 -1.06 23.18 23.20
C ASP A 381 0.01 22.11 23.50
N SER A 382 -0.37 21.04 24.22
CA SER A 382 0.58 19.95 24.57
C SER A 382 1.00 19.15 23.37
N MET A 383 2.32 18.93 23.21
CA MET A 383 2.90 18.08 22.17
C MET A 383 2.96 16.62 22.63
N LEU A 384 2.53 15.70 21.75
CA LEU A 384 2.62 14.27 22.00
C LEU A 384 3.80 13.64 21.25
N TRP A 385 4.59 12.90 21.98
CA TRP A 385 5.60 12.01 21.44
C TRP A 385 5.09 10.58 21.49
N LEU A 386 4.81 10.00 20.33
CA LEU A 386 4.37 8.62 20.12
C LEU A 386 4.92 8.12 18.80
N TRP A 387 4.79 6.81 18.55
CA TRP A 387 5.19 6.25 17.28
C TRP A 387 4.22 6.66 16.16
N TRP A 388 4.71 7.00 15.01
CA TRP A 388 3.96 7.62 13.89
C TRP A 388 2.70 6.84 13.43
N ASP A 389 2.71 5.50 13.54
CA ASP A 389 1.55 4.66 13.17
C ASP A 389 0.25 5.08 13.87
N TRP A 390 0.35 5.65 15.08
CA TRP A 390 -0.81 6.10 15.85
C TRP A 390 -0.99 7.62 15.88
N GLY A 391 -0.23 8.35 15.06
CA GLY A 391 -0.33 9.81 15.00
C GLY A 391 -1.73 10.29 14.63
N TYR A 392 -2.34 9.75 13.60
CA TYR A 392 -3.73 10.08 13.23
C TYR A 392 -4.74 9.70 14.31
N ALA A 393 -4.53 8.60 15.01
CA ALA A 393 -5.35 8.24 16.16
C ALA A 393 -5.22 9.27 17.29
N ALA A 394 -4.02 9.77 17.55
CA ALA A 394 -3.80 10.81 18.53
C ALA A 394 -4.48 12.14 18.12
N HIS A 395 -4.40 12.53 16.86
CA HIS A 395 -5.15 13.69 16.35
C HIS A 395 -6.66 13.53 16.54
N HIS A 396 -7.19 12.34 16.31
CA HIS A 396 -8.63 12.07 16.45
C HIS A 396 -9.08 12.01 17.91
N PHE A 397 -8.44 11.16 18.72
CA PHE A 397 -8.86 10.87 20.10
C PHE A 397 -8.34 11.90 21.10
N ALA A 398 -7.05 12.23 21.04
CA ALA A 398 -6.42 13.16 21.98
C ALA A 398 -6.62 14.62 21.57
N ARG A 399 -6.84 14.91 20.30
CA ARG A 399 -6.91 16.28 19.74
C ARG A 399 -5.69 17.12 20.13
N ARG A 400 -4.52 16.53 19.99
CA ARG A 400 -3.22 17.16 20.28
C ARG A 400 -2.29 16.99 19.11
N PRO A 401 -1.38 17.95 18.86
CA PRO A 401 -0.33 17.80 17.87
C PRO A 401 0.62 16.66 18.27
N THR A 402 1.19 16.01 17.26
CA THR A 402 2.12 14.90 17.43
C THR A 402 3.44 15.21 16.72
N ILE A 403 4.54 14.63 17.21
CA ILE A 403 5.87 14.81 16.62
C ILE A 403 6.01 14.11 15.26
N ALA A 404 5.20 13.09 15.02
CA ALA A 404 5.13 12.32 13.79
C ALA A 404 3.75 11.69 13.62
N ASP A 405 3.34 11.52 12.37
CA ASP A 405 2.07 10.87 12.01
C ASP A 405 2.18 10.17 10.64
N GLY A 406 1.07 9.66 10.10
CA GLY A 406 1.06 8.97 8.80
C GLY A 406 1.40 9.85 7.59
N ALA A 407 1.35 11.19 7.70
CA ALA A 407 1.81 12.12 6.67
C ALA A 407 3.29 12.47 6.85
N GLU A 408 3.74 12.63 8.10
CA GLU A 408 5.09 13.05 8.45
C GLU A 408 5.80 11.95 9.25
N HIS A 409 6.29 10.95 8.56
CA HIS A 409 6.98 9.77 9.12
C HIS A 409 8.29 9.45 8.38
N ALA A 410 8.95 10.45 7.80
CA ALA A 410 10.24 10.30 7.12
C ALA A 410 11.26 11.31 7.67
N GLY A 411 12.55 11.06 7.40
CA GLY A 411 13.60 11.95 7.85
C GLY A 411 13.63 12.14 9.36
N PRO A 412 13.74 13.40 9.85
CA PRO A 412 13.78 13.69 11.28
C PRO A 412 12.50 13.30 12.02
N SER A 413 11.32 13.36 11.39
CA SER A 413 10.06 12.95 12.00
C SER A 413 9.98 11.44 12.27
N LEU A 414 10.72 10.60 11.54
CA LEU A 414 10.91 9.18 11.84
C LEU A 414 11.99 8.98 12.91
N TYR A 415 13.14 9.65 12.72
CA TYR A 415 14.34 9.40 13.52
C TYR A 415 14.20 9.85 14.97
N LEU A 416 13.69 11.07 15.22
CA LEU A 416 13.63 11.64 16.58
C LEU A 416 12.81 10.79 17.56
N PRO A 417 11.55 10.40 17.25
CA PRO A 417 10.81 9.53 18.15
C PRO A 417 11.46 8.15 18.26
N ALA A 418 12.02 7.61 17.19
CA ALA A 418 12.73 6.34 17.25
C ALA A 418 13.93 6.39 18.21
N ALA A 419 14.74 7.46 18.15
CA ALA A 419 15.90 7.66 19.03
C ALA A 419 15.48 7.78 20.50
N VAL A 420 14.35 8.43 20.79
CA VAL A 420 13.78 8.54 22.15
C VAL A 420 13.32 7.17 22.65
N PHE A 421 12.59 6.41 21.86
CA PHE A 421 12.02 5.13 22.30
C PHE A 421 13.06 4.01 22.37
N ALA A 422 14.07 4.05 21.51
CA ALA A 422 15.09 3.00 21.41
C ALA A 422 16.21 3.11 22.45
N THR A 423 16.48 4.32 22.96
CA THR A 423 17.60 4.53 23.90
C THR A 423 17.36 3.85 25.24
N ASP A 424 18.43 3.41 25.88
CA ASP A 424 18.43 2.97 27.27
C ASP A 424 18.76 4.11 28.25
N ASN A 425 19.08 5.31 27.74
CA ASN A 425 19.45 6.49 28.52
C ASN A 425 18.26 7.46 28.64
N PRO A 426 17.55 7.49 29.79
CA PRO A 426 16.38 8.36 29.95
C PRO A 426 16.73 9.84 29.97
N ARG A 427 17.96 10.21 30.41
CA ARG A 427 18.45 11.58 30.37
C ARG A 427 18.60 12.07 28.92
N PHE A 428 19.21 11.26 28.07
CA PHE A 428 19.33 11.56 26.65
C PHE A 428 17.97 11.73 25.98
N ALA A 429 17.03 10.81 26.21
CA ALA A 429 15.67 10.90 25.67
C ALA A 429 15.00 12.23 26.06
N ARG A 430 15.08 12.60 27.32
CA ARG A 430 14.56 13.88 27.82
C ARG A 430 15.26 15.07 27.15
N GLN A 431 16.59 15.03 27.02
CA GLN A 431 17.36 16.11 26.38
C GLN A 431 16.95 16.29 24.92
N LEU A 432 16.81 15.19 24.17
CA LEU A 432 16.40 15.25 22.76
C LEU A 432 15.00 15.83 22.59
N ILE A 433 14.04 15.40 23.44
CA ILE A 433 12.67 15.93 23.43
C ILE A 433 12.70 17.45 23.73
N ARG A 434 13.44 17.87 24.75
CA ARG A 434 13.51 19.29 25.14
C ARG A 434 14.26 20.13 24.13
N TYR A 435 15.29 19.58 23.50
CA TYR A 435 15.98 20.24 22.40
C TYR A 435 15.04 20.46 21.20
N THR A 436 14.27 19.46 20.85
CA THR A 436 13.24 19.59 19.78
C THR A 436 12.18 20.64 20.14
N ALA A 437 11.78 20.71 21.40
CA ALA A 437 10.83 21.73 21.86
C ALA A 437 11.38 23.15 21.74
N GLN A 438 12.69 23.38 21.97
CA GLN A 438 13.35 24.67 21.73
C GLN A 438 13.33 25.09 20.25
N HIS A 439 13.21 24.11 19.34
CA HIS A 439 13.06 24.34 17.90
C HIS A 439 11.58 24.33 17.45
N GLY A 440 10.66 24.66 18.36
CA GLY A 440 9.23 24.79 18.08
C GLY A 440 8.49 23.48 17.89
N ASN A 441 9.07 22.34 18.32
CA ASN A 441 8.58 20.98 18.03
C ASN A 441 8.47 20.67 16.53
N GLU A 442 9.30 21.31 15.72
CA GLU A 442 9.42 21.07 14.29
C GLU A 442 10.62 20.15 14.01
N PRO A 443 10.42 18.85 13.71
CA PRO A 443 11.53 17.90 13.52
C PRO A 443 12.55 18.36 12.48
N GLY A 444 12.10 19.01 11.41
CA GLY A 444 12.95 19.50 10.33
C GLY A 444 14.00 20.54 10.79
N LYS A 445 13.67 21.32 11.80
CA LYS A 445 14.56 22.36 12.32
C LYS A 445 15.66 21.83 13.26
N VAL A 446 15.54 20.61 13.75
CA VAL A 446 16.50 20.03 14.73
C VAL A 446 17.88 19.83 14.11
N PHE A 447 17.92 19.47 12.83
CA PHE A 447 19.16 19.19 12.09
C PHE A 447 19.29 20.07 10.83
N GLU A 448 18.66 21.25 10.86
CA GLU A 448 18.70 22.19 9.74
C GLU A 448 20.16 22.59 9.46
N ASP A 449 20.55 22.52 8.19
CA ASP A 449 21.89 22.85 7.69
C ASP A 449 23.05 22.00 8.26
N MET A 450 22.80 20.91 8.96
CA MET A 450 23.82 20.02 9.50
C MET A 450 24.21 18.92 8.50
N ASP A 451 25.49 18.61 8.45
CA ASP A 451 25.98 17.39 7.84
C ASP A 451 25.91 16.18 8.80
N GLY A 452 26.32 14.98 8.30
CA GLY A 452 26.25 13.76 9.11
C GLY A 452 27.20 13.76 10.33
N GLN A 453 28.31 14.47 10.28
CA GLN A 453 29.25 14.58 11.40
C GLN A 453 28.73 15.56 12.46
N GLU A 454 28.18 16.68 12.03
CA GLU A 454 27.60 17.70 12.91
C GLU A 454 26.35 17.15 13.64
N ALA A 455 25.46 16.46 12.90
CA ALA A 455 24.28 15.81 13.48
C ALA A 455 24.66 14.72 14.49
N GLN A 456 25.69 13.91 14.19
CA GLN A 456 26.18 12.90 15.12
C GLN A 456 26.81 13.54 16.36
N ALA A 457 27.60 14.58 16.20
CA ALA A 457 28.20 15.32 17.30
C ALA A 457 27.16 15.97 18.24
N LEU A 458 26.06 16.49 17.65
CA LEU A 458 24.90 16.97 18.43
C LEU A 458 24.28 15.85 19.26
N MET A 459 24.05 14.70 18.66
CA MET A 459 23.47 13.55 19.36
C MET A 459 24.35 13.05 20.49
N ASP A 460 25.68 13.04 20.29
CA ASP A 460 26.66 12.64 21.31
C ASP A 460 26.75 13.69 22.43
N THR A 461 26.65 14.96 22.10
CA THR A 461 26.57 16.06 23.07
C THR A 461 25.34 15.93 23.96
N LEU A 462 24.15 15.64 23.38
CA LEU A 462 22.91 15.44 24.15
C LEU A 462 22.94 14.18 25.02
N ARG A 463 23.76 13.18 24.67
CA ARG A 463 24.00 11.97 25.47
C ARG A 463 24.96 12.20 26.63
N SER A 464 25.85 13.17 26.52
CA SER A 464 26.88 13.41 27.52
C SER A 464 26.26 13.77 28.88
N PRO A 465 26.73 13.18 29.99
CA PRO A 465 26.30 13.55 31.32
C PRO A 465 26.75 14.96 31.71
N GLU A 466 27.75 15.50 31.04
CA GLU A 466 28.30 16.83 31.29
C GLU A 466 27.43 17.95 30.70
N THR A 467 26.62 17.64 29.67
CA THR A 467 25.73 18.64 29.06
C THR A 467 24.66 19.05 30.06
N PRO A 468 24.46 20.33 30.37
CA PRO A 468 23.43 20.78 31.28
C PRO A 468 22.03 20.36 30.83
N LEU A 469 21.10 20.15 31.77
CA LEU A 469 19.73 19.86 31.43
C LEU A 469 19.08 21.06 30.75
N ILE A 470 18.52 20.83 29.59
CA ILE A 470 17.78 21.84 28.83
C ILE A 470 16.53 22.24 29.63
N ALA A 471 16.26 23.52 29.74
CA ALA A 471 15.08 24.02 30.43
C ALA A 471 13.79 23.54 29.77
N ALA A 472 12.80 23.18 30.56
CA ALA A 472 11.50 22.76 30.04
C ALA A 472 10.78 23.93 29.37
N GLN A 473 10.42 23.76 28.10
CA GLN A 473 9.59 24.69 27.33
C GLN A 473 8.34 23.93 26.86
N GLY A 474 7.17 24.50 27.11
CA GLY A 474 5.90 23.87 26.77
C GLY A 474 5.64 22.56 27.52
N ARG A 475 4.48 22.00 27.33
CA ARG A 475 4.13 20.69 27.90
C ARG A 475 4.26 19.59 26.86
N VAL A 476 5.07 18.62 27.16
CA VAL A 476 5.35 17.48 26.27
C VAL A 476 5.01 16.21 27.00
N PHE A 477 4.29 15.33 26.32
CA PHE A 477 3.88 14.03 26.86
C PHE A 477 4.40 12.90 25.96
N LEU A 478 4.93 11.87 26.59
CA LEU A 478 5.39 10.65 25.94
C LEU A 478 4.34 9.56 26.11
N VAL A 479 3.88 8.97 25.01
CA VAL A 479 2.91 7.87 25.01
C VAL A 479 3.61 6.59 24.62
N VAL A 480 3.59 5.59 25.50
CA VAL A 480 4.10 4.24 25.22
C VAL A 480 2.95 3.25 25.27
N SER A 481 2.89 2.33 24.31
CA SER A 481 1.83 1.32 24.25
C SER A 481 2.38 -0.07 23.95
N PHE A 482 1.61 -1.09 24.32
CA PHE A 482 1.96 -2.48 24.05
C PHE A 482 2.15 -2.76 22.55
N GLU A 483 1.41 -2.07 21.69
CA GLU A 483 1.49 -2.21 20.23
C GLU A 483 2.88 -1.85 19.69
N MET A 484 3.58 -0.88 20.32
CA MET A 484 4.94 -0.50 19.93
C MET A 484 5.94 -1.65 20.07
N LEU A 485 5.70 -2.59 20.99
CA LEU A 485 6.61 -3.71 21.21
C LEU A 485 6.76 -4.57 19.95
N ARG A 486 5.68 -4.76 19.18
CA ARG A 486 5.72 -5.54 17.93
C ARG A 486 6.59 -4.89 16.86
N LEU A 487 6.76 -3.58 16.93
CA LEU A 487 7.59 -2.77 16.04
C LEU A 487 8.98 -2.53 16.61
N GLY A 488 9.31 -3.14 17.74
CA GLY A 488 10.52 -2.90 18.53
C GLY A 488 11.81 -3.03 17.74
N PHE A 489 11.90 -4.00 16.82
CA PHE A 489 13.06 -4.13 15.92
C PHE A 489 13.24 -2.86 15.08
N TRP A 490 12.19 -2.38 14.43
CA TRP A 490 12.28 -1.22 13.55
C TRP A 490 12.50 0.08 14.32
N ILE A 491 11.81 0.26 15.44
CA ILE A 491 11.99 1.42 16.31
C ILE A 491 13.45 1.48 16.81
N SER A 492 14.00 0.34 17.25
CA SER A 492 15.40 0.29 17.71
C SER A 492 16.41 0.46 16.57
N ASN A 493 16.13 -0.08 15.38
CA ASN A 493 16.97 0.08 14.19
C ASN A 493 17.04 1.55 13.76
N PHE A 494 15.91 2.22 13.66
CA PHE A 494 15.86 3.63 13.27
C PHE A 494 16.43 4.54 14.36
N GLY A 495 16.16 4.26 15.63
CA GLY A 495 16.61 5.07 16.75
C GLY A 495 18.09 4.94 17.09
N SER A 496 18.73 3.85 16.67
CA SER A 496 20.18 3.64 16.80
C SER A 496 20.96 4.12 15.57
N TRP A 497 20.30 4.77 14.62
CA TRP A 497 20.92 5.24 13.39
C TRP A 497 22.11 6.16 13.67
N ASN A 498 23.25 5.86 13.08
CA ASN A 498 24.44 6.68 13.12
C ASN A 498 24.57 7.44 11.79
N PHE A 499 24.62 8.74 11.86
CA PHE A 499 24.63 9.61 10.67
C PHE A 499 25.94 9.53 9.86
N VAL A 500 27.04 9.12 10.50
CA VAL A 500 28.34 8.97 9.85
C VAL A 500 28.43 7.63 9.10
N THR A 501 28.11 6.52 9.80
CA THR A 501 28.15 5.18 9.20
C THR A 501 26.92 4.86 8.34
N ARG A 502 25.86 5.64 8.45
CA ARG A 502 24.58 5.48 7.76
C ARG A 502 23.97 4.10 8.01
N SER A 503 24.04 3.64 9.23
CA SER A 503 23.53 2.34 9.65
C SER A 503 22.89 2.40 11.03
N GLY A 504 21.93 1.53 11.28
CA GLY A 504 21.28 1.33 12.57
C GLY A 504 21.35 -0.14 12.97
N GLU A 505 21.21 -0.41 14.25
CA GLU A 505 21.18 -1.76 14.80
C GLU A 505 19.86 -2.00 15.53
N GLY A 506 19.03 -2.88 14.97
CA GLY A 506 17.75 -3.28 15.59
C GLY A 506 17.95 -4.24 16.74
N GLY A 507 17.21 -4.04 17.82
CA GLY A 507 17.07 -5.05 18.88
C GLY A 507 16.19 -6.22 18.42
N ALA A 508 16.60 -7.43 18.71
CA ALA A 508 15.89 -8.62 18.25
C ALA A 508 14.58 -8.85 19.03
N LEU A 509 13.51 -9.05 18.26
CA LEU A 509 12.20 -9.47 18.75
C LEU A 509 11.74 -10.72 18.00
N SER A 510 11.27 -11.73 18.74
CA SER A 510 10.67 -12.93 18.16
C SER A 510 9.33 -13.21 18.82
N ILE A 511 8.31 -13.45 17.99
CA ILE A 511 7.03 -14.02 18.45
C ILE A 511 7.23 -15.52 18.57
N VAL A 512 6.95 -16.09 19.75
CA VAL A 512 7.12 -17.51 20.01
C VAL A 512 5.78 -18.23 19.82
N PRO A 513 5.59 -18.99 18.73
CA PRO A 513 4.32 -19.66 18.45
C PRO A 513 4.09 -20.89 19.34
N GLN A 514 5.17 -21.49 19.87
CA GLN A 514 5.10 -22.71 20.68
C GLN A 514 4.43 -22.42 22.05
N ALA A 515 3.75 -23.42 22.58
CA ALA A 515 3.25 -23.37 23.95
C ALA A 515 4.44 -23.40 24.93
N LEU A 516 4.53 -22.36 25.74
CA LEU A 516 5.56 -22.22 26.78
C LEU A 516 4.91 -22.21 28.17
N ALA A 517 5.47 -23.02 29.09
CA ALA A 517 5.21 -22.92 30.50
C ALA A 517 6.35 -22.12 31.15
N TYR A 518 6.02 -21.32 32.17
CA TYR A 518 7.01 -20.56 32.92
C TYR A 518 6.75 -20.64 34.42
N LYS A 519 7.83 -20.50 35.19
CA LYS A 519 7.78 -20.35 36.66
C LYS A 519 8.48 -19.06 37.04
N LEU A 520 7.71 -18.11 37.56
CA LEU A 520 8.23 -16.76 37.86
C LEU A 520 9.22 -16.81 39.02
N ASP A 521 9.04 -17.71 39.99
CA ASP A 521 9.90 -17.79 41.18
C ASP A 521 11.30 -18.32 40.84
N SER A 522 11.40 -19.37 40.04
CA SER A 522 12.69 -19.98 39.65
C SER A 522 13.31 -19.37 38.40
N GLY A 523 12.57 -18.57 37.65
CA GLY A 523 13.01 -18.03 36.34
C GLY A 523 13.15 -19.11 35.29
N GLU A 524 12.32 -20.13 35.32
CA GLU A 524 12.36 -21.26 34.42
C GLU A 524 11.30 -21.09 33.33
N VAL A 525 11.70 -21.27 32.05
CA VAL A 525 10.80 -21.35 30.90
C VAL A 525 11.01 -22.69 30.22
N ARG A 526 9.94 -23.42 29.93
CA ARG A 526 9.97 -24.72 29.22
C ARG A 526 9.01 -24.70 28.05
N LEU A 527 9.41 -25.38 26.94
CA LEU A 527 8.47 -25.81 25.92
C LEU A 527 7.49 -26.82 26.53
N GLU A 528 6.22 -26.69 26.27
CA GLU A 528 5.21 -27.64 26.72
C GLU A 528 5.54 -29.03 26.15
N GLY A 529 5.61 -30.04 27.07
CA GLY A 529 6.04 -31.39 26.72
C GLY A 529 7.56 -31.62 26.69
N SER A 530 8.41 -30.61 26.93
CA SER A 530 9.86 -30.75 27.02
C SER A 530 10.36 -30.84 28.45
N THR A 531 11.38 -31.67 28.68
CA THR A 531 12.11 -31.73 29.95
C THR A 531 13.20 -30.66 30.07
N SER A 532 13.61 -30.06 28.95
CA SER A 532 14.67 -29.04 28.92
C SER A 532 14.12 -27.67 29.35
N ALA A 533 14.82 -27.05 30.32
CA ALA A 533 14.51 -25.71 30.80
C ALA A 533 15.45 -24.66 30.18
N ILE A 534 14.90 -23.49 29.93
CA ILE A 534 15.65 -22.27 29.58
C ILE A 534 15.54 -21.32 30.78
N TYR A 535 16.66 -20.75 31.21
CA TYR A 535 16.73 -19.74 32.27
C TYR A 535 17.02 -18.38 31.61
N PRO A 536 15.99 -17.56 31.31
CA PRO A 536 16.18 -16.24 30.71
C PRO A 536 16.75 -15.22 31.69
N ALA A 537 17.16 -14.06 31.19
CA ALA A 537 17.59 -12.93 31.98
C ALA A 537 16.41 -12.32 32.77
N SER A 538 15.24 -12.24 32.16
CA SER A 538 14.01 -11.75 32.80
C SER A 538 12.76 -12.45 32.29
N ILE A 539 11.71 -12.44 33.08
CA ILE A 539 10.35 -12.82 32.70
C ILE A 539 9.42 -11.68 33.12
N SER A 540 8.63 -11.22 32.14
CA SER A 540 7.53 -10.27 32.35
C SER A 540 6.21 -10.95 31.98
N VAL A 541 5.20 -10.79 32.83
CA VAL A 541 3.84 -11.31 32.63
C VAL A 541 2.89 -10.12 32.57
N PHE A 542 2.28 -9.91 31.42
CA PHE A 542 1.34 -8.84 31.18
C PHE A 542 -0.08 -9.37 31.37
N GLU A 543 -0.81 -8.80 32.30
CA GLU A 543 -2.18 -9.17 32.66
C GLU A 543 -3.10 -7.94 32.58
N GLU A 544 -4.41 -8.14 32.66
CA GLU A 544 -5.38 -7.03 32.63
C GLU A 544 -5.21 -6.04 33.81
N THR A 545 -4.71 -6.52 34.92
CA THR A 545 -4.58 -5.77 36.18
C THR A 545 -3.20 -5.16 36.39
N GLY A 546 -2.23 -5.51 35.56
CA GLY A 546 -0.86 -5.01 35.69
C GLY A 546 0.20 -5.87 35.05
N VAL A 547 1.45 -5.54 35.32
CA VAL A 547 2.61 -6.29 34.84
C VAL A 547 3.36 -6.85 36.01
N SER A 548 3.48 -8.18 36.08
CA SER A 548 4.36 -8.87 37.00
C SER A 548 5.70 -9.13 36.34
N ARG A 549 6.79 -8.64 36.91
CA ARG A 549 8.13 -8.73 36.32
C ARG A 549 9.16 -9.21 37.31
N ARG A 550 10.04 -10.09 36.86
CA ARG A 550 11.27 -10.43 37.54
C ARG A 550 12.47 -10.35 36.61
N ASP A 551 13.45 -9.61 37.05
CA ASP A 551 14.74 -9.46 36.34
C ASP A 551 15.80 -10.18 37.18
N TYR A 552 16.01 -11.45 36.86
CA TYR A 552 16.88 -12.35 37.64
C TYR A 552 18.33 -11.93 37.61
N VAL A 553 18.76 -11.25 36.56
CA VAL A 553 20.11 -10.72 36.43
C VAL A 553 20.28 -9.52 37.35
N GLN A 554 19.38 -8.55 37.31
CA GLN A 554 19.43 -7.39 38.22
C GLN A 554 19.26 -7.78 39.68
N GLU A 555 18.33 -8.69 39.98
CA GLU A 555 18.10 -9.19 41.34
C GLU A 555 19.34 -9.89 41.91
N TRP A 556 20.02 -10.71 41.08
CA TRP A 556 21.22 -11.41 41.53
C TRP A 556 22.35 -10.44 41.82
N PHE A 557 22.61 -9.47 40.91
CA PHE A 557 23.65 -8.44 41.11
C PHE A 557 23.36 -7.56 42.32
N ALA A 558 22.10 -7.22 42.55
CA ALA A 558 21.70 -6.46 43.75
C ALA A 558 21.92 -7.24 45.05
N ALA A 559 21.66 -8.55 45.03
CA ALA A 559 21.87 -9.44 46.19
C ALA A 559 23.35 -9.77 46.44
N HIS A 560 24.20 -9.70 45.41
CA HIS A 560 25.61 -10.04 45.45
C HIS A 560 26.54 -8.89 45.01
N PRO A 561 26.51 -7.71 45.68
CA PRO A 561 27.26 -6.52 45.26
C PRO A 561 28.79 -6.70 45.34
N LYS A 562 29.27 -7.71 46.04
CA LYS A 562 30.69 -8.03 46.19
C LYS A 562 31.12 -9.29 45.43
N ALA A 563 30.28 -9.82 44.54
CA ALA A 563 30.60 -11.02 43.77
C ALA A 563 31.83 -10.81 42.90
N THR A 564 32.71 -11.79 42.87
CA THR A 564 33.89 -11.81 42.01
C THR A 564 33.46 -11.93 40.57
N ARG A 565 34.36 -11.59 39.64
CA ARG A 565 34.13 -11.74 38.22
C ARG A 565 33.82 -13.17 37.80
N GLU A 566 34.49 -14.14 38.43
CA GLU A 566 34.26 -15.56 38.19
C GLU A 566 32.85 -16.01 38.61
N GLU A 567 32.36 -15.54 39.74
CA GLU A 567 31.01 -15.80 40.24
C GLU A 567 29.95 -15.16 39.33
N GLN A 568 30.21 -13.92 38.83
CA GLN A 568 29.35 -13.22 37.87
C GLN A 568 29.28 -13.98 36.54
N ASP A 569 30.44 -14.38 36.00
CA ASP A 569 30.52 -15.14 34.77
C ASP A 569 29.85 -16.54 34.89
N ALA A 570 30.02 -17.22 36.00
CA ALA A 570 29.36 -18.49 36.26
C ALA A 570 27.83 -18.36 36.34
N PHE A 571 27.33 -17.31 37.02
CA PHE A 571 25.89 -17.02 37.05
C PHE A 571 25.32 -16.72 35.68
N LEU A 572 26.01 -15.86 34.89
CA LEU A 572 25.58 -15.47 33.57
C LEU A 572 25.65 -16.65 32.58
N ALA A 573 26.62 -17.54 32.70
CA ALA A 573 26.72 -18.75 31.86
C ALA A 573 25.53 -19.70 32.05
N GLY A 574 24.93 -19.70 33.24
CA GLY A 574 23.71 -20.47 33.53
C GLY A 574 22.42 -19.87 32.98
N ARG A 575 22.47 -18.65 32.44
CA ARG A 575 21.31 -17.94 31.90
C ARG A 575 21.47 -17.56 30.44
N ARG A 576 20.34 -17.53 29.73
CA ARG A 576 20.29 -17.02 28.35
C ARG A 576 20.04 -15.51 28.40
N ASN A 577 20.78 -14.76 27.57
CA ASN A 577 20.55 -13.31 27.40
C ASN A 577 19.29 -13.05 26.53
N ILE A 578 18.17 -13.56 27.03
CA ILE A 578 16.85 -13.44 26.41
C ILE A 578 15.88 -12.97 27.51
N ASN A 579 14.96 -12.10 27.15
CA ASN A 579 13.93 -11.56 28.01
C ASN A 579 12.58 -11.99 27.47
N PHE A 580 11.78 -12.72 28.24
CA PHE A 580 10.46 -13.17 27.84
C PHE A 580 9.37 -12.22 28.34
N LEU A 581 8.38 -11.99 27.46
CA LEU A 581 7.13 -11.35 27.80
C LEU A 581 5.96 -12.28 27.45
N PHE A 582 5.21 -12.67 28.47
CA PHE A 582 3.99 -13.45 28.35
C PHE A 582 2.79 -12.51 28.46
N ASN A 583 2.08 -12.28 27.35
CA ASN A 583 0.85 -11.51 27.36
C ASN A 583 -0.34 -12.45 27.57
N ARG A 584 -0.88 -12.50 28.78
CA ARG A 584 -2.05 -13.33 29.12
C ARG A 584 -3.36 -12.81 28.55
N VAL A 585 -3.40 -11.54 28.12
CA VAL A 585 -4.60 -10.94 27.54
C VAL A 585 -4.78 -11.40 26.10
N THR A 586 -3.69 -11.43 25.32
CA THR A 586 -3.72 -11.82 23.89
C THR A 586 -3.23 -13.25 23.66
N GLY A 587 -2.62 -13.89 24.63
CA GLY A 587 -1.97 -15.19 24.51
C GLY A 587 -0.59 -15.13 23.82
N GLU A 588 -0.11 -13.93 23.45
CA GLU A 588 1.19 -13.77 22.80
C GLU A 588 2.36 -13.99 23.75
N LYS A 589 3.41 -14.52 23.19
CA LYS A 589 4.70 -14.72 23.86
C LYS A 589 5.77 -14.07 23.02
N LEU A 590 6.48 -13.12 23.61
CA LEU A 590 7.55 -12.38 22.95
C LEU A 590 8.89 -12.71 23.61
N ALA A 591 9.91 -12.93 22.81
CA ALA A 591 11.29 -13.05 23.25
C ALA A 591 12.09 -11.86 22.71
N MET A 592 12.79 -11.16 23.59
CA MET A 592 13.54 -9.94 23.28
C MET A 592 15.01 -10.12 23.67
N ASP A 593 15.93 -9.52 22.90
CA ASP A 593 17.31 -9.36 23.33
C ASP A 593 17.45 -8.26 24.40
N ALA A 594 18.65 -8.12 24.95
CA ALA A 594 18.91 -7.13 26.00
C ALA A 594 18.80 -5.69 25.46
N ARG A 595 19.12 -5.42 24.20
CA ARG A 595 19.03 -4.09 23.61
C ARG A 595 17.59 -3.60 23.60
N LEU A 596 16.69 -4.42 23.04
CA LEU A 596 15.27 -4.08 23.00
C LEU A 596 14.66 -4.00 24.39
N TYR A 597 14.96 -4.97 25.24
CA TYR A 597 14.43 -5.01 26.60
C TYR A 597 14.82 -3.78 27.44
N ASN A 598 16.06 -3.29 27.31
CA ASN A 598 16.53 -2.11 28.02
C ASN A 598 16.11 -0.78 27.41
N SER A 599 15.48 -0.79 26.22
CA SER A 599 14.99 0.42 25.58
C SER A 599 13.96 1.15 26.43
N LEU A 600 13.92 2.47 26.28
CA LEU A 600 13.02 3.34 27.05
C LEU A 600 11.55 2.92 26.90
N MET A 601 11.13 2.58 25.67
CA MET A 601 9.74 2.16 25.42
C MET A 601 9.36 0.91 26.22
N VAL A 602 10.24 -0.09 26.30
CA VAL A 602 9.99 -1.33 27.05
C VAL A 602 10.03 -1.07 28.57
N GLN A 603 11.03 -0.31 29.02
CA GLN A 603 11.21 -0.03 30.43
C GLN A 603 10.10 0.86 31.01
N LEU A 604 9.64 1.87 30.27
CA LEU A 604 8.51 2.70 30.69
C LEU A 604 7.18 1.93 30.66
N LEU A 605 7.00 0.98 29.72
CA LEU A 605 5.76 0.22 29.62
C LEU A 605 5.68 -0.91 30.67
N LEU A 606 6.75 -1.67 30.84
CA LEU A 606 6.76 -2.89 31.66
C LEU A 606 7.36 -2.67 33.06
N GLY A 607 8.13 -1.61 33.25
CA GLY A 607 8.84 -1.33 34.48
C GLY A 607 7.99 -0.61 35.54
N ASP A 608 8.59 -0.44 36.73
CA ASP A 608 8.03 0.41 37.77
C ASP A 608 8.10 1.88 37.32
N ALA A 609 6.95 2.54 37.30
CA ALA A 609 6.84 3.94 36.94
C ALA A 609 7.58 4.90 37.89
N HIS A 610 7.82 4.47 39.12
CA HIS A 610 8.54 5.24 40.14
C HIS A 610 10.03 4.89 40.22
N ASN A 611 10.53 4.06 39.32
CA ASN A 611 11.94 3.70 39.28
C ASN A 611 12.83 4.95 39.24
N PRO A 612 13.79 5.10 40.23
CA PRO A 612 14.66 6.27 40.33
C PRO A 612 15.48 6.58 39.05
N ARG A 613 15.64 5.61 38.17
CA ARG A 613 16.32 5.80 36.86
C ARG A 613 15.51 6.68 35.92
N PHE A 614 14.17 6.61 35.98
CA PHE A 614 13.28 7.30 35.04
C PHE A 614 12.54 8.47 35.65
N SER A 615 12.14 8.38 36.93
CA SER A 615 11.31 9.36 37.62
C SER A 615 11.87 10.80 37.64
N PRO A 616 13.19 11.05 37.58
CA PRO A 616 13.70 12.42 37.44
C PRO A 616 13.41 13.08 36.09
N TYR A 617 13.07 12.30 35.06
CA TYR A 617 12.89 12.78 33.69
C TYR A 617 11.45 12.61 33.17
N PHE A 618 10.74 11.62 33.69
CA PHE A 618 9.41 11.21 33.22
C PHE A 618 8.48 10.99 34.41
N LYS A 619 7.40 11.74 34.47
CA LYS A 619 6.35 11.61 35.49
C LYS A 619 5.15 10.86 34.89
N LEU A 620 4.81 9.70 35.44
CA LEU A 620 3.60 8.99 35.04
C LEU A 620 2.35 9.82 35.35
N VAL A 621 1.51 10.05 34.35
CA VAL A 621 0.24 10.78 34.49
C VAL A 621 -0.98 9.89 34.22
N TYR A 622 -0.81 8.81 33.45
CA TYR A 622 -1.88 7.86 33.19
C TYR A 622 -1.32 6.45 32.92
N ASP A 623 -2.00 5.44 33.46
CA ASP A 623 -1.69 4.03 33.25
C ASP A 623 -2.99 3.23 33.12
N ASN A 624 -3.16 2.50 32.02
CA ASN A 624 -4.20 1.49 31.85
C ASN A 624 -3.61 0.11 31.54
N VAL A 625 -2.38 -0.11 31.94
CA VAL A 625 -1.56 -1.30 31.71
C VAL A 625 -1.14 -1.45 30.25
N PHE A 626 -2.05 -1.27 29.29
CA PHE A 626 -1.80 -1.39 27.85
C PHE A 626 -1.07 -0.17 27.26
N ALA A 627 -1.37 1.01 27.77
CA ALA A 627 -0.70 2.25 27.40
C ALA A 627 -0.43 3.09 28.64
N ARG A 628 0.75 3.70 28.69
CA ARG A 628 1.19 4.63 29.73
C ARG A 628 1.52 5.98 29.11
N ILE A 629 1.17 7.04 29.82
CA ILE A 629 1.42 8.42 29.42
C ILE A 629 2.30 9.07 30.49
N TYR A 630 3.40 9.63 30.06
CA TYR A 630 4.37 10.31 30.90
C TYR A 630 4.49 11.77 30.52
N GLU A 631 4.43 12.68 31.50
CA GLU A 631 4.87 14.06 31.34
C GLU A 631 6.40 14.08 31.32
N VAL A 632 6.99 14.74 30.33
CA VAL A 632 8.44 14.93 30.25
C VAL A 632 8.81 16.14 31.13
N LEU A 633 9.70 15.95 32.12
CA LEU A 633 10.06 16.95 33.12
C LEU A 633 11.14 17.94 32.61
#